data_499c02984c8b57fb5af8d79a58a974e7
#
_entry.id   499c02984c8b57fb5af8d79a58a974e7
#
_cell.length_a   1.000
_cell.length_b   1.000
_cell.length_c   1.000
_cell.angle_alpha   90.00
_cell.angle_beta   90.00
_cell.angle_gamma   90.00
#
_symmetry.space_group_name_H-M   'P 1'
#
loop_
_entity.id
_entity.type
_entity.pdbx_description
1 polymer ?
#
loop_
_entity_poly.entity_id
_entity_poly.type
_entity_poly.pdbx_seq_one_letter_code
_entity_poly.pdbx_strand_id
1 'polypeptide(L)'
;YGDISMATTFNPFTHVYMFDIGFPPGLMIHLSTVFNRSCSSYLICYHPPVIMINRYKFDIVLLCQKNTTMHGSGENHTGYIYARAIKTENPSPDILCDPMFIDSWNIVKNGIHTINDFVCRNLTLEVSAPRSKRR
;
A
#
# COMPACT_ATOMS: atom_id res chain seq x y z
N TYR A 1 3.00 21.21 -0.53
CA TYR A 1 4.21 20.77 -1.24
C TYR A 1 5.38 20.85 -0.27
N GLY A 2 6.16 19.79 -0.19
CA GLY A 2 7.36 19.72 0.64
C GLY A 2 8.39 18.78 0.03
N ASP A 3 9.63 18.93 0.47
CA ASP A 3 10.71 18.03 0.10
C ASP A 3 10.62 16.76 0.96
N ILE A 4 10.49 15.61 0.33
CA ILE A 4 10.35 14.31 1.02
C ILE A 4 11.61 13.97 1.85
N SER A 5 12.78 14.52 1.50
CA SER A 5 14.00 14.34 2.28
C SER A 5 13.93 15.00 3.66
N MET A 6 13.00 15.93 3.85
CA MET A 6 12.77 16.62 5.13
C MET A 6 11.66 15.98 5.95
N ALA A 7 11.00 14.94 5.43
CA ALA A 7 9.93 14.25 6.15
C ALA A 7 10.48 13.58 7.41
N THR A 8 9.80 13.75 8.53
CA THR A 8 10.15 13.12 9.81
C THR A 8 9.16 12.02 10.21
N THR A 9 7.96 12.04 9.63
CA THR A 9 6.90 11.06 9.85
C THR A 9 5.96 11.00 8.64
N PHE A 10 5.31 9.87 8.45
CA PHE A 10 4.19 9.71 7.52
C PHE A 10 2.83 9.78 8.21
N ASN A 11 2.79 10.01 9.51
CA ASN A 11 1.52 10.18 10.21
C ASN A 11 0.78 11.43 9.71
N PRO A 12 -0.55 11.39 9.59
CA PRO A 12 -1.48 10.32 9.98
C PRO A 12 -1.82 9.32 8.87
N PHE A 13 -1.02 9.22 7.82
CA PHE A 13 -1.34 8.40 6.65
C PHE A 13 -1.18 6.91 6.94
N THR A 14 -2.18 6.11 6.57
CA THR A 14 -2.18 4.65 6.70
C THR A 14 -1.49 3.95 5.54
N HIS A 15 -1.54 4.56 4.36
CA HIS A 15 -0.97 4.05 3.12
C HIS A 15 0.05 5.04 2.58
N VAL A 16 1.24 4.53 2.27
CA VAL A 16 2.31 5.29 1.63
C VAL A 16 2.54 4.70 0.24
N TYR A 17 2.43 5.52 -0.78
CA TYR A 17 2.77 5.17 -2.14
C TYR A 17 4.05 5.89 -2.54
N MET A 18 5.01 5.15 -3.12
CA MET A 18 6.24 5.70 -3.65
C MET A 18 6.46 5.21 -5.08
N PHE A 19 6.70 6.14 -6.01
CA PHE A 19 7.32 5.81 -7.27
C PHE A 19 8.83 5.94 -7.08
N ASP A 20 9.43 4.90 -6.52
CA ASP A 20 10.80 4.88 -6.00
C ASP A 20 11.86 4.52 -7.04
N ILE A 21 11.46 4.36 -8.31
CA ILE A 21 12.38 4.11 -9.42
C ILE A 21 13.26 5.36 -9.61
N GLY A 22 14.56 5.18 -9.44
CA GLY A 22 15.53 6.28 -9.53
C GLY A 22 15.78 7.05 -8.23
N PHE A 23 15.16 6.69 -7.11
CA PHE A 23 15.50 7.31 -5.84
C PHE A 23 16.93 6.97 -5.42
N PRO A 24 17.73 7.97 -4.98
CA PRO A 24 19.06 7.70 -4.51
C PRO A 24 19.05 6.86 -3.21
N PRO A 25 20.03 5.97 -3.01
CA PRO A 25 20.08 5.08 -1.85
C PRO A 25 19.98 5.80 -0.49
N GLY A 26 20.57 6.97 -0.36
CA GLY A 26 20.48 7.77 0.87
C GLY A 26 19.04 8.19 1.20
N LEU A 27 18.28 8.59 0.18
CA LEU A 27 16.85 8.90 0.36
C LEU A 27 16.06 7.66 0.78
N MET A 28 16.31 6.50 0.17
CA MET A 28 15.62 5.26 0.52
C MET A 28 15.88 4.84 1.97
N ILE A 29 17.10 5.00 2.47
CA ILE A 29 17.45 4.74 3.88
C ILE A 29 16.73 5.73 4.80
N HIS A 30 16.67 7.02 4.42
CA HIS A 30 15.92 8.01 5.17
C HIS A 30 14.43 7.65 5.23
N LEU A 31 13.81 7.33 4.09
CA LEU A 31 12.40 6.97 4.01
C LEU A 31 12.06 5.69 4.79
N SER A 32 12.99 4.71 4.84
CA SER A 32 12.79 3.53 5.68
C SER A 32 12.74 3.89 7.16
N THR A 33 13.62 4.79 7.60
CA THR A 33 13.62 5.28 8.98
C THR A 33 12.33 6.01 9.31
N VAL A 34 11.85 6.87 8.40
CA VAL A 34 10.58 7.60 8.55
C VAL A 34 9.40 6.63 8.59
N PHE A 35 9.33 5.66 7.66
CA PHE A 35 8.27 4.66 7.62
C PHE A 35 8.25 3.81 8.90
N ASN A 36 9.41 3.31 9.33
CA ASN A 36 9.51 2.44 10.51
C ASN A 36 9.09 3.13 11.81
N ARG A 37 9.18 4.47 11.89
CA ARG A 37 8.71 5.28 13.02
C ARG A 37 7.26 5.71 12.91
N SER A 38 6.68 5.68 11.72
CA SER A 38 5.30 6.12 11.48
C SER A 38 4.29 5.02 11.82
N CYS A 39 3.03 5.37 11.95
CA CYS A 39 1.92 4.42 12.13
C CYS A 39 1.35 3.89 10.80
N SER A 40 1.99 4.17 9.68
CA SER A 40 1.54 3.73 8.35
C SER A 40 1.53 2.20 8.28
N SER A 41 0.42 1.64 7.84
CA SER A 41 0.21 0.17 7.81
C SER A 41 0.66 -0.46 6.50
N TYR A 42 0.61 0.30 5.41
CA TYR A 42 0.88 -0.22 4.07
C TYR A 42 1.87 0.65 3.31
N LEU A 43 2.70 -0.03 2.52
CA LEU A 43 3.65 0.60 1.60
C LEU A 43 3.46 0.01 0.21
N ILE A 44 3.35 0.87 -0.79
CA ILE A 44 3.26 0.49 -2.19
C ILE A 44 4.45 1.09 -2.91
N CYS A 45 5.25 0.28 -3.57
CA CYS A 45 6.47 0.72 -4.26
C CYS A 45 6.88 -0.24 -5.39
N TYR A 46 8.01 0.00 -6.03
CA TYR A 46 8.47 -0.75 -7.21
C TYR A 46 9.75 -1.55 -6.97
N HIS A 47 10.32 -1.52 -5.78
CA HIS A 47 11.46 -2.35 -5.42
C HIS A 47 11.04 -3.67 -4.78
N PRO A 48 11.71 -4.80 -5.13
CA PRO A 48 11.39 -6.12 -4.58
C PRO A 48 11.80 -6.27 -3.11
N PRO A 49 11.23 -7.30 -2.40
CA PRO A 49 11.45 -7.51 -0.97
C PRO A 49 12.92 -7.56 -0.55
N VAL A 50 13.76 -8.21 -1.36
CA VAL A 50 15.21 -8.32 -1.06
C VAL A 50 15.85 -6.94 -0.94
N ILE A 51 15.50 -6.00 -1.79
CA ILE A 51 16.03 -4.65 -1.74
C ILE A 51 15.41 -3.86 -0.59
N MET A 52 14.10 -3.90 -0.44
CA MET A 52 13.39 -3.13 0.59
C MET A 52 13.77 -3.57 2.01
N ILE A 53 13.77 -4.88 2.26
CA ILE A 53 14.01 -5.44 3.59
C ILE A 53 15.50 -5.54 3.89
N ASN A 54 16.29 -6.14 2.98
CA ASN A 54 17.68 -6.46 3.29
C ASN A 54 18.61 -5.26 3.12
N ARG A 55 18.39 -4.45 2.08
CA ARG A 55 19.26 -3.30 1.77
C ARG A 55 18.81 -2.04 2.51
N TYR A 56 17.53 -1.68 2.43
CA TYR A 56 17.02 -0.41 2.96
C TYR A 56 16.40 -0.54 4.35
N LYS A 57 16.25 -1.77 4.88
CA LYS A 57 15.81 -2.02 6.26
C LYS A 57 14.40 -1.51 6.58
N PHE A 58 13.48 -1.58 5.61
CA PHE A 58 12.06 -1.38 5.90
C PHE A 58 11.52 -2.54 6.74
N ASP A 59 10.78 -2.24 7.80
CA ASP A 59 10.09 -3.23 8.64
C ASP A 59 8.74 -3.61 8.01
N ILE A 60 8.80 -4.42 6.94
CA ILE A 60 7.65 -4.77 6.11
C ILE A 60 7.65 -6.24 5.72
N VAL A 61 6.46 -6.75 5.36
CA VAL A 61 6.26 -8.07 4.75
C VAL A 61 5.51 -7.91 3.43
N LEU A 62 5.87 -8.70 2.43
CA LEU A 62 5.21 -8.66 1.13
C LEU A 62 3.79 -9.25 1.25
N LEU A 63 2.77 -8.50 0.79
CA LEU A 63 1.40 -8.98 0.66
C LEU A 63 1.14 -9.53 -0.74
N CYS A 64 1.44 -8.72 -1.77
CA CYS A 64 1.29 -9.14 -3.15
C CYS A 64 2.17 -8.33 -4.09
N GLN A 65 2.32 -8.83 -5.31
CA GLN A 65 2.95 -8.11 -6.42
C GLN A 65 2.05 -8.14 -7.64
N LYS A 66 2.10 -7.08 -8.43
CA LYS A 66 1.31 -6.93 -9.67
C LYS A 66 2.17 -6.30 -10.77
N ASN A 67 2.09 -6.87 -11.96
CA ASN A 67 2.63 -6.19 -13.13
C ASN A 67 1.76 -4.97 -13.43
N THR A 68 2.41 -3.84 -13.59
CA THR A 68 1.79 -2.55 -13.88
C THR A 68 2.37 -2.00 -15.18
N THR A 69 1.55 -1.36 -15.97
CA THR A 69 1.97 -0.62 -17.17
C THR A 69 1.75 0.86 -16.92
N MET A 70 2.74 1.66 -17.23
CA MET A 70 2.57 3.11 -17.22
C MET A 70 1.91 3.57 -18.51
N HIS A 71 0.82 4.34 -18.38
CA HIS A 71 0.14 4.88 -19.55
C HIS A 71 1.10 5.76 -20.36
N GLY A 72 1.34 5.39 -21.62
CA GLY A 72 2.17 6.15 -22.56
C GLY A 72 3.66 5.79 -22.62
N SER A 73 4.20 4.94 -21.73
CA SER A 73 5.63 4.58 -21.78
C SER A 73 5.93 3.20 -22.36
N GLY A 74 4.98 2.30 -22.44
CA GLY A 74 5.23 0.91 -22.87
C GLY A 74 6.16 0.12 -21.91
N GLU A 75 6.63 0.72 -20.83
CA GLU A 75 7.46 0.06 -19.83
C GLU A 75 6.59 -0.71 -18.85
N ASN A 76 6.99 -1.94 -18.58
CA ASN A 76 6.36 -2.79 -17.59
C ASN A 76 7.15 -2.72 -16.28
N HIS A 77 6.47 -2.35 -15.21
CA HIS A 77 7.03 -2.37 -13.88
C HIS A 77 6.25 -3.33 -12.98
N THR A 78 6.94 -3.98 -12.06
CA THR A 78 6.27 -4.76 -11.03
C THR A 78 6.05 -3.87 -9.81
N GLY A 79 4.80 -3.61 -9.48
CA GLY A 79 4.42 -2.96 -8.23
C GLY A 79 4.32 -3.99 -7.11
N TYR A 80 4.80 -3.62 -5.93
CA TYR A 80 4.79 -4.43 -4.72
C TYR A 80 3.96 -3.74 -3.65
N ILE A 81 3.11 -4.50 -2.99
CA ILE A 81 2.29 -4.05 -1.86
C ILE A 81 2.78 -4.77 -0.62
N TYR A 82 3.16 -3.99 0.37
CA TYR A 82 3.69 -4.46 1.63
C TYR A 82 2.79 -4.04 2.78
N ALA A 83 2.69 -4.91 3.79
CA ALA A 83 2.20 -4.53 5.10
C ALA A 83 3.38 -4.27 6.04
N ARG A 84 3.16 -3.47 7.07
CA ARG A 84 4.09 -3.32 8.17
C ARG A 84 4.33 -4.66 8.85
N ALA A 85 5.58 -5.02 9.10
CA ALA A 85 5.92 -6.15 9.95
C ALA A 85 5.53 -5.83 11.40
N ILE A 86 4.68 -6.65 12.00
CA ILE A 86 4.36 -6.54 13.42
C ILE A 86 5.56 -7.10 14.18
N LYS A 87 6.33 -6.23 14.82
CA LYS A 87 7.34 -6.69 15.78
C LYS A 87 6.60 -7.16 17.02
N THR A 88 6.68 -8.45 17.32
CA THR A 88 6.08 -9.07 18.52
C THR A 88 6.80 -8.71 19.81
N GLU A 89 7.84 -7.89 19.76
CA GLU A 89 8.51 -7.37 20.93
C GLU A 89 7.77 -6.14 21.44
N ASN A 90 6.88 -6.36 22.42
CA ASN A 90 6.16 -5.36 23.22
C ASN A 90 5.92 -4.02 22.50
N PRO A 91 4.77 -3.86 21.83
CA PRO A 91 4.40 -2.55 21.33
C PRO A 91 4.36 -1.60 22.52
N SER A 92 5.18 -0.54 22.46
CA SER A 92 5.01 0.56 23.40
C SER A 92 3.53 0.95 23.41
N PRO A 93 2.86 1.04 24.56
CA PRO A 93 1.43 1.34 24.62
C PRO A 93 1.04 2.66 23.93
N ASP A 94 2.00 3.52 23.64
CA ASP A 94 1.80 4.80 22.96
C ASP A 94 1.58 4.67 21.44
N ILE A 95 1.79 3.49 20.84
CA ILE A 95 1.52 3.22 19.40
C ILE A 95 0.14 2.58 19.21
N LEU A 96 -0.51 2.15 20.29
CA LEU A 96 -1.88 1.67 20.27
C LEU A 96 -2.83 2.84 20.08
N CYS A 97 -2.94 3.24 18.82
CA CYS A 97 -4.18 3.69 18.23
C CYS A 97 -4.84 4.86 18.97
N ASP A 98 -4.48 6.05 18.54
CA ASP A 98 -5.44 7.15 18.57
C ASP A 98 -6.84 6.57 18.21
N PRO A 99 -7.87 6.73 19.04
CA PRO A 99 -9.23 6.27 18.75
C PRO A 99 -9.73 6.67 17.36
N MET A 100 -9.29 7.81 16.86
CA MET A 100 -9.51 8.30 15.50
C MET A 100 -8.99 7.33 14.42
N PHE A 101 -7.98 6.51 14.71
CA PHE A 101 -7.42 5.55 13.77
C PHE A 101 -8.30 4.29 13.65
N ILE A 102 -8.88 3.84 14.75
CA ILE A 102 -9.80 2.68 14.77
C ILE A 102 -11.05 3.01 13.95
N ASP A 103 -11.58 4.21 14.09
CA ASP A 103 -12.75 4.65 13.32
C ASP A 103 -12.43 4.79 11.84
N SER A 104 -11.27 5.34 11.49
CA SER A 104 -10.82 5.44 10.10
C SER A 104 -10.62 4.06 9.45
N TRP A 105 -10.08 3.09 10.18
CA TRP A 105 -9.94 1.71 9.71
C TRP A 105 -11.27 1.03 9.48
N ASN A 106 -12.24 1.22 10.37
CA ASN A 106 -13.59 0.70 10.23
C ASN A 106 -14.30 1.30 9.00
N ILE A 107 -14.11 2.59 8.73
CA ILE A 107 -14.65 3.26 7.54
C ILE A 107 -14.06 2.65 6.26
N VAL A 108 -12.74 2.46 6.20
CA VAL A 108 -12.05 1.85 5.05
C VAL A 108 -12.51 0.40 4.85
N LYS A 109 -12.57 -0.39 5.92
CA LYS A 109 -13.04 -1.78 5.89
C LYS A 109 -14.47 -1.90 5.37
N ASN A 110 -15.37 -1.04 5.85
CA ASN A 110 -16.75 -0.97 5.39
C ASN A 110 -16.83 -0.52 3.93
N GLY A 111 -16.00 0.44 3.50
CA GLY A 111 -15.90 0.87 2.11
C GLY A 111 -15.46 -0.25 1.18
N ILE A 112 -14.46 -1.05 1.56
CA ILE A 112 -13.99 -2.22 0.79
C ILE A 112 -15.10 -3.27 0.67
N HIS A 113 -15.84 -3.54 1.75
CA HIS A 113 -17.01 -4.45 1.72
C HIS A 113 -18.07 -3.96 0.73
N THR A 114 -18.41 -2.68 0.79
CA THR A 114 -19.41 -2.08 -0.11
C THR A 114 -18.98 -2.18 -1.58
N ILE A 115 -17.70 -1.94 -1.88
CA ILE A 115 -17.16 -2.05 -3.25
C ILE A 115 -17.20 -3.51 -3.72
N ASN A 116 -16.79 -4.45 -2.89
CA ASN A 116 -16.81 -5.87 -3.23
C ASN A 116 -18.24 -6.36 -3.49
N ASP A 117 -19.20 -5.97 -2.67
CA ASP A 117 -20.61 -6.31 -2.86
C ASP A 117 -21.18 -5.72 -4.16
N PHE A 118 -20.79 -4.47 -4.48
CA PHE A 118 -21.19 -3.84 -5.73
C PHE A 118 -20.61 -4.56 -6.95
N VAL A 119 -19.31 -4.91 -6.92
CA VAL A 119 -18.63 -5.63 -8.00
C VAL A 119 -19.24 -7.02 -8.20
N CYS A 120 -19.48 -7.77 -7.11
CA CYS A 120 -20.07 -9.09 -7.19
C CYS A 120 -21.49 -9.04 -7.78
N ARG A 121 -22.31 -8.07 -7.38
CA ARG A 121 -23.68 -7.92 -7.91
C ARG A 121 -23.69 -7.59 -9.41
N ASN A 122 -22.79 -6.74 -9.87
CA ASN A 122 -22.74 -6.36 -11.29
C ASN A 122 -22.18 -7.49 -12.18
N LEU A 123 -21.19 -8.26 -11.70
CA LEU A 123 -20.69 -9.44 -12.41
C LEU A 123 -21.76 -10.53 -12.57
N THR A 124 -22.63 -10.73 -11.58
CA THR A 124 -23.72 -11.71 -11.67
C THR A 124 -24.82 -11.27 -12.64
N LEU A 125 -25.05 -9.97 -12.82
CA LEU A 125 -26.02 -9.44 -13.78
C LEU A 125 -25.56 -9.61 -15.23
N GLU A 126 -24.25 -9.49 -15.53
CA GLU A 126 -23.71 -9.69 -16.87
C GLU A 126 -23.74 -11.16 -17.34
N VAL A 127 -23.61 -12.11 -16.41
CA VAL A 127 -23.65 -13.55 -16.72
C VAL A 127 -25.09 -14.02 -17.01
N SER A 128 -26.11 -13.33 -16.51
CA SER A 128 -27.53 -13.69 -16.69
C SER A 128 -28.22 -13.08 -17.92
N ALA A 129 -27.53 -12.24 -18.70
CA ALA A 129 -28.10 -11.67 -19.92
C ALA A 129 -28.17 -12.73 -21.04
N PRO A 130 -29.33 -13.06 -21.59
CA PRO A 130 -29.44 -14.05 -22.65
C PRO A 130 -28.79 -13.51 -23.94
N ARG A 131 -27.83 -14.28 -24.48
CA ARG A 131 -27.23 -13.98 -25.79
C ARG A 131 -28.33 -13.95 -26.85
N SER A 132 -28.71 -12.77 -27.27
CA SER A 132 -29.60 -12.56 -28.46
C SER A 132 -28.96 -13.23 -29.69
N LYS A 133 -29.55 -14.31 -30.14
CA LYS A 133 -29.20 -14.93 -31.43
C LYS A 133 -29.57 -13.94 -32.54
N ARG A 134 -28.60 -13.26 -33.12
CA ARG A 134 -28.79 -12.59 -34.41
C ARG A 134 -28.94 -13.67 -35.47
N ARG A 135 -30.08 -13.68 -36.13
CA ARG A 135 -30.33 -14.35 -37.43
C ARG A 135 -29.77 -13.50 -38.55
#